data_09e5f720dc144a0609462f02e56db261
#
_entry.id   09e5f720dc144a0609462f02e56db261
#
_cell.length_a   1.000
_cell.length_b   1.000
_cell.length_c   1.000
_cell.angle_alpha   90.00
_cell.angle_beta   90.00
_cell.angle_gamma   90.00
#
_symmetry.space_group_name_H-M   'P 1'
#
loop_
_entity.id
_entity.type
_entity.pdbx_description
1 polymer ?
#
loop_
_entity_poly.entity_id
_entity_poly.type
_entity_poly.pdbx_seq_one_letter_code
_entity_poly.pdbx_strand_id
1 'polypeptide(L)'
;KFFDVATVQNRYNLVDRTSEDVLDYCAAQNIGFIPWFPLAAGDLAKPGSILDVMARKYEAHPSQIALAWILKRSPVMLPIPGTSRVAHLEQNVAAAGITLSDEDFAALDAEGRKAFRSTP
;
A
#
# COMPACT_ATOMS: atom_id res chain seq x y z
N LYS A 1 -24.37 1.70 19.84
CA LYS A 1 -23.16 2.51 19.63
C LYS A 1 -22.83 3.23 20.94
N PHE A 2 -21.67 2.98 21.51
CA PHE A 2 -21.24 3.57 22.79
C PHE A 2 -20.25 4.72 22.61
N PHE A 3 -19.55 4.80 21.47
CA PHE A 3 -18.54 5.81 21.15
C PHE A 3 -18.28 5.83 19.64
N ASP A 4 -17.65 6.90 19.17
CA ASP A 4 -17.19 7.01 17.80
C ASP A 4 -15.79 6.41 17.66
N VAL A 5 -15.59 5.61 16.62
CA VAL A 5 -14.29 5.06 16.27
C VAL A 5 -13.58 6.04 15.33
N ALA A 6 -12.40 6.51 15.72
CA ALA A 6 -11.61 7.45 14.93
C ALA A 6 -10.70 6.74 13.92
N THR A 7 -10.08 5.61 14.32
CA THR A 7 -9.18 4.83 13.48
C THR A 7 -9.36 3.33 13.68
N VAL A 8 -9.02 2.56 12.66
CA VAL A 8 -8.93 1.10 12.69
C VAL A 8 -7.54 0.71 12.18
N GLN A 9 -6.90 -0.25 12.83
CA GLN A 9 -5.60 -0.76 12.42
C GLN A 9 -5.69 -2.23 12.09
N ASN A 10 -5.35 -2.60 10.85
CA ASN A 10 -5.30 -3.97 10.37
C ASN A 10 -4.09 -4.20 9.47
N ARG A 11 -3.68 -5.47 9.35
CA ARG A 11 -2.68 -5.85 8.34
C ARG A 11 -3.25 -5.64 6.95
N TYR A 12 -2.56 -4.85 6.15
CA TYR A 12 -2.96 -4.57 4.77
C TYR A 12 -1.77 -4.11 3.94
N ASN A 13 -1.62 -4.67 2.76
CA ASN A 13 -0.60 -4.28 1.79
C ASN A 13 -0.99 -4.75 0.38
N LEU A 14 -0.13 -4.52 -0.60
CA LEU A 14 -0.40 -4.88 -1.99
C LEU A 14 -0.76 -6.36 -2.18
N VAL A 15 -0.17 -7.27 -1.40
CA VAL A 15 -0.34 -8.73 -1.52
C VAL A 15 -1.19 -9.34 -0.41
N ASP A 16 -1.61 -8.59 0.59
CA ASP A 16 -2.51 -9.04 1.66
C ASP A 16 -3.79 -8.19 1.68
N ARG A 17 -4.86 -8.76 1.21
CA ARG A 17 -6.16 -8.10 1.02
C ARG A 17 -7.25 -8.64 1.95
N THR A 18 -6.86 -9.38 2.99
CA THR A 18 -7.80 -10.03 3.93
C THR A 18 -8.78 -9.03 4.56
N SER A 19 -8.29 -7.81 4.88
CA SER A 19 -9.09 -6.76 5.54
C SER A 19 -9.62 -5.70 4.56
N GLU A 20 -9.76 -6.01 3.28
CA GLU A 20 -10.19 -5.03 2.29
C GLU A 20 -11.63 -4.55 2.51
N ASP A 21 -12.50 -5.41 2.98
CA ASP A 21 -13.87 -5.07 3.36
C ASP A 21 -13.91 -4.08 4.54
N VAL A 22 -13.02 -4.24 5.52
CA VAL A 22 -12.88 -3.31 6.65
C VAL A 22 -12.38 -1.95 6.16
N LEU A 23 -11.41 -1.93 5.23
CA LEU A 23 -10.94 -0.70 4.61
C LEU A 23 -12.07 0.04 3.89
N ASP A 24 -12.85 -0.66 3.10
CA ASP A 24 -13.97 -0.06 2.35
C ASP A 24 -15.05 0.48 3.31
N TYR A 25 -15.33 -0.22 4.40
CA TYR A 25 -16.20 0.28 5.46
C TYR A 25 -15.65 1.55 6.10
N CYS A 26 -14.37 1.58 6.44
CA CYS A 26 -13.72 2.77 7.01
C CYS A 26 -13.79 3.96 6.06
N ALA A 27 -13.57 3.74 4.76
CA ALA A 27 -13.68 4.79 3.75
C ALA A 27 -15.10 5.35 3.69
N ALA A 28 -16.13 4.50 3.72
CA ALA A 28 -17.52 4.90 3.69
C ALA A 28 -17.96 5.68 4.95
N GLN A 29 -17.37 5.39 6.10
CA GLN A 29 -17.67 6.01 7.39
C GLN A 29 -16.72 7.15 7.76
N ASN A 30 -15.79 7.50 6.89
CA ASN A 30 -14.74 8.50 7.15
C ASN A 30 -13.90 8.19 8.41
N ILE A 31 -13.55 6.92 8.59
CA ILE A 31 -12.68 6.42 9.65
C ILE A 31 -11.28 6.23 9.08
N GLY A 32 -10.24 6.74 9.77
CA GLY A 32 -8.85 6.51 9.38
C GLY A 32 -8.49 5.02 9.45
N PHE A 33 -7.81 4.50 8.42
CA PHE A 33 -7.34 3.13 8.37
C PHE A 33 -5.82 3.10 8.43
N ILE A 34 -5.27 2.40 9.43
CA ILE A 34 -3.83 2.28 9.65
C ILE A 34 -3.39 0.88 9.19
N PRO A 35 -2.84 0.75 7.96
CA PRO A 35 -2.33 -0.52 7.49
C PRO A 35 -0.97 -0.80 8.15
N TRP A 36 -0.88 -1.86 8.95
CA TRP A 36 0.43 -2.32 9.41
C TRP A 36 1.00 -3.34 8.43
N PHE A 37 2.34 -3.46 8.40
CA PHE A 37 3.11 -4.23 7.42
C PHE A 37 2.89 -3.76 5.96
N PRO A 38 2.94 -2.43 5.71
CA PRO A 38 2.51 -1.86 4.43
C PRO A 38 3.48 -2.17 3.28
N LEU A 39 4.72 -2.52 3.56
CA LEU A 39 5.78 -2.74 2.57
C LEU A 39 5.94 -4.20 2.14
N ALA A 40 5.16 -5.13 2.67
CA ALA A 40 5.19 -6.50 2.20
C ALA A 40 4.70 -6.59 0.76
N ALA A 41 5.58 -7.00 -0.11
CA ALA A 41 5.32 -7.11 -1.53
C ALA A 41 5.63 -8.53 -2.09
N GLY A 42 6.22 -9.39 -1.25
CA GLY A 42 6.54 -10.76 -1.65
C GLY A 42 7.33 -10.82 -2.95
N ASP A 43 6.94 -11.71 -3.83
CA ASP A 43 7.58 -11.92 -5.13
C ASP A 43 7.43 -10.72 -6.10
N LEU A 44 6.47 -9.82 -5.83
CA LEU A 44 6.26 -8.64 -6.67
C LEU A 44 7.39 -7.59 -6.54
N ALA A 45 8.25 -7.72 -5.52
CA ALA A 45 9.42 -6.85 -5.34
C ALA A 45 10.71 -7.42 -5.97
N LYS A 46 10.69 -8.63 -6.51
CA LYS A 46 11.85 -9.25 -7.16
C LYS A 46 12.26 -8.51 -8.43
N PRO A 47 13.56 -8.56 -8.82
CA PRO A 47 14.00 -7.99 -10.10
C PRO A 47 13.17 -8.48 -11.28
N GLY A 48 12.74 -7.56 -12.14
CA GLY A 48 11.89 -7.85 -13.31
C GLY A 48 10.41 -8.02 -13.01
N SER A 49 9.98 -8.01 -11.75
CA SER A 49 8.58 -8.04 -11.37
C SER A 49 7.90 -6.67 -11.54
N ILE A 50 6.59 -6.63 -11.32
CA ILE A 50 5.82 -5.40 -11.56
C ILE A 50 6.30 -4.20 -10.73
N LEU A 51 6.67 -4.39 -9.46
CA LEU A 51 7.18 -3.29 -8.64
C LEU A 51 8.53 -2.77 -9.13
N ASP A 52 9.40 -3.66 -9.60
CA ASP A 52 10.69 -3.26 -10.19
C ASP A 52 10.48 -2.47 -11.49
N VAL A 53 9.60 -2.93 -12.36
CA VAL A 53 9.25 -2.22 -13.61
C VAL A 53 8.66 -0.84 -13.31
N MET A 54 7.72 -0.75 -12.38
CA MET A 54 7.12 0.52 -11.99
C MET A 54 8.13 1.45 -11.29
N ALA A 55 9.00 0.91 -10.46
CA ALA A 55 10.06 1.68 -9.81
C ALA A 55 10.97 2.37 -10.84
N ARG A 56 11.36 1.67 -11.88
CA ARG A 56 12.14 2.26 -12.99
C ARG A 56 11.35 3.34 -13.73
N LYS A 57 10.08 3.08 -14.02
CA LYS A 57 9.20 4.04 -14.72
C LYS A 57 9.04 5.34 -13.96
N TYR A 58 8.93 5.29 -12.65
CA TYR A 58 8.73 6.45 -11.77
C TYR A 58 10.01 6.97 -11.13
N GLU A 59 11.17 6.43 -11.52
CA GLU A 59 12.48 6.79 -10.94
C GLU A 59 12.48 6.71 -9.40
N ALA A 60 11.94 5.61 -8.88
CA ALA A 60 11.72 5.38 -7.45
C ALA A 60 12.21 4.00 -7.02
N HIS A 61 12.14 3.71 -5.74
CA HIS A 61 12.36 2.36 -5.21
C HIS A 61 11.07 1.54 -5.19
N PRO A 62 11.14 0.20 -5.30
CA PRO A 62 9.95 -0.66 -5.23
C PRO A 62 9.10 -0.43 -3.98
N SER A 63 9.72 -0.18 -2.82
CA SER A 63 9.02 0.16 -1.57
C SER A 63 8.21 1.46 -1.66
N GLN A 64 8.72 2.46 -2.38
CA GLN A 64 8.01 3.72 -2.61
C GLN A 64 6.77 3.50 -3.49
N ILE A 65 6.88 2.64 -4.50
CA ILE A 65 5.73 2.28 -5.36
C ILE A 65 4.66 1.55 -4.55
N ALA A 66 5.06 0.62 -3.67
CA ALA A 66 4.12 -0.07 -2.79
C ALA A 66 3.37 0.90 -1.85
N LEU A 67 4.07 1.88 -1.27
CA LEU A 67 3.45 2.93 -0.46
C LEU A 67 2.55 3.85 -1.28
N ALA A 68 2.99 4.26 -2.47
CA ALA A 68 2.19 5.11 -3.35
C ALA A 68 0.88 4.40 -3.77
N TRP A 69 0.94 3.09 -4.00
CA TRP A 69 -0.24 2.29 -4.27
C TRP A 69 -1.22 2.30 -3.07
N ILE A 70 -0.71 2.08 -1.85
CA ILE A 70 -1.53 2.13 -0.62
C ILE A 70 -2.21 3.49 -0.48
N LEU A 71 -1.47 4.58 -0.62
CA LEU A 71 -1.99 5.94 -0.49
C LEU A 71 -3.07 6.25 -1.54
N LYS A 72 -2.90 5.74 -2.77
CA LYS A 72 -3.89 5.91 -3.85
C LYS A 72 -5.12 5.02 -3.66
N ARG A 73 -4.97 3.86 -3.00
CA ARG A 73 -6.07 2.89 -2.79
C ARG A 73 -7.25 3.49 -2.03
N SER A 74 -7.00 4.33 -1.06
CA SER A 74 -8.07 4.98 -0.30
C SER A 74 -7.59 6.27 0.36
N PRO A 75 -8.44 7.31 0.43
CA PRO A 75 -8.10 8.58 1.08
C PRO A 75 -7.99 8.47 2.61
N VAL A 76 -8.47 7.39 3.22
CA VAL A 76 -8.41 7.18 4.68
C VAL A 76 -7.15 6.44 5.12
N MET A 77 -6.25 6.09 4.20
CA MET A 77 -5.01 5.37 4.49
C MET A 77 -4.01 6.22 5.28
N LEU A 78 -3.52 5.65 6.38
CA LEU A 78 -2.49 6.20 7.26
C LEU A 78 -1.39 5.15 7.46
N PRO A 79 -0.53 4.89 6.46
CA PRO A 79 0.48 3.83 6.56
C PRO A 79 1.56 4.16 7.58
N ILE A 80 2.06 3.11 8.25
CA ILE A 80 3.09 3.20 9.29
C ILE A 80 4.34 2.38 8.89
N PRO A 81 5.06 2.74 7.82
CA PRO A 81 6.24 2.02 7.40
C PRO A 81 7.37 2.18 8.44
N GLY A 82 7.76 1.06 9.04
CA GLY A 82 8.84 1.04 10.04
C GLY A 82 10.22 1.22 9.42
N THR A 83 11.05 2.07 10.03
CA THR A 83 12.45 2.20 9.68
C THR A 83 13.27 2.73 10.85
N SER A 84 14.55 2.37 10.89
CA SER A 84 15.57 2.92 11.80
C SER A 84 16.62 3.76 11.06
N ARG A 85 16.47 3.95 9.76
CA ARG A 85 17.42 4.67 8.90
C ARG A 85 16.79 5.96 8.35
N VAL A 86 17.49 7.08 8.48
CA VAL A 86 17.05 8.39 7.98
C VAL A 86 16.78 8.33 6.47
N ALA A 87 17.69 7.74 5.69
CA ALA A 87 17.50 7.62 4.25
C ALA A 87 16.22 6.87 3.86
N HIS A 88 15.86 5.81 4.59
CA HIS A 88 14.60 5.09 4.36
C HIS A 88 13.38 5.91 4.79
N LEU A 89 13.50 6.69 5.86
CA LEU A 89 12.43 7.61 6.26
C LEU A 89 12.16 8.66 5.17
N GLU A 90 13.22 9.26 4.64
CA GLU A 90 13.11 10.21 3.53
C GLU A 90 12.45 9.59 2.30
N GLN A 91 12.85 8.36 1.93
CA GLN A 91 12.23 7.61 0.84
C GLN A 91 10.74 7.33 1.11
N ASN A 92 10.39 6.93 2.32
CA ASN A 92 9.01 6.66 2.70
C ASN A 92 8.13 7.92 2.60
N VAL A 93 8.64 9.06 3.08
CA VAL A 93 7.94 10.35 2.98
C VAL A 93 7.82 10.79 1.51
N ALA A 94 8.87 10.62 0.72
CA ALA A 94 8.87 10.96 -0.70
C ALA A 94 7.86 10.15 -1.53
N ALA A 95 7.48 8.95 -1.06
CA ALA A 95 6.45 8.15 -1.72
C ALA A 95 5.10 8.88 -1.84
N ALA A 96 4.78 9.78 -0.92
CA ALA A 96 3.57 10.60 -0.98
C ALA A 96 3.55 11.56 -2.19
N GLY A 97 4.70 11.89 -2.76
CA GLY A 97 4.83 12.72 -3.96
C GLY A 97 4.72 11.93 -5.27
N ILE A 98 4.66 10.61 -5.23
CA ILE A 98 4.52 9.77 -6.42
C ILE A 98 3.04 9.69 -6.81
N THR A 99 2.71 10.20 -7.99
CA THR A 99 1.36 10.12 -8.55
C THR A 99 1.30 8.97 -9.56
N LEU A 100 0.84 7.81 -9.11
CA LEU A 100 0.58 6.67 -10.00
C LEU A 100 -0.57 7.01 -10.95
N SER A 101 -0.42 6.71 -12.24
CA SER A 101 -1.54 6.77 -13.16
C SER A 101 -2.61 5.74 -12.78
N ASP A 102 -3.84 5.95 -13.24
CA ASP A 102 -4.93 4.98 -12.97
C ASP A 102 -4.65 3.62 -13.63
N GLU A 103 -4.01 3.63 -14.78
CA GLU A 103 -3.58 2.43 -15.48
C GLU A 103 -2.53 1.64 -14.68
N ASP A 104 -1.49 2.32 -14.19
CA ASP A 104 -0.43 1.69 -13.40
C ASP A 104 -0.96 1.21 -12.04
N PHE A 105 -1.84 1.98 -11.42
CA PHE A 105 -2.54 1.55 -10.21
C PHE A 105 -3.33 0.26 -10.44
N ALA A 106 -4.11 0.18 -11.51
CA ALA A 106 -4.91 -0.99 -11.85
C ALA A 106 -4.02 -2.21 -12.17
N ALA A 107 -2.89 -2.01 -12.84
CA ALA A 107 -1.93 -3.09 -13.12
C ALA A 107 -1.32 -3.66 -11.84
N LEU A 108 -0.91 -2.79 -10.91
CA LEU A 108 -0.41 -3.19 -9.60
C LEU A 108 -1.49 -3.92 -8.79
N ASP A 109 -2.71 -3.42 -8.80
CA ASP A 109 -3.84 -4.03 -8.10
C ASP A 109 -4.12 -5.45 -8.60
N ALA A 110 -4.12 -5.64 -9.91
CA ALA A 110 -4.34 -6.94 -10.53
C ALA A 110 -3.27 -7.96 -10.13
N GLU A 111 -2.00 -7.59 -10.17
CA GLU A 111 -0.89 -8.46 -9.77
C GLU A 111 -0.90 -8.76 -8.27
N GLY A 112 -1.21 -7.76 -7.44
CA GLY A 112 -1.36 -7.95 -5.99
C GLY A 112 -2.50 -8.94 -5.66
N ARG A 113 -3.62 -8.86 -6.35
CA ARG A 113 -4.74 -9.81 -6.18
C ARG A 113 -4.40 -11.22 -6.63
N LYS A 114 -3.62 -11.38 -7.71
CA LYS A 114 -3.13 -12.71 -8.12
C LYS A 114 -2.23 -13.31 -7.04
N ALA A 115 -1.26 -12.54 -6.54
CA ALA A 115 -0.38 -12.97 -5.48
C ALA A 115 -1.14 -13.36 -4.21
N PHE A 116 -2.15 -12.59 -3.82
CA PHE A 116 -3.01 -12.89 -2.67
C PHE A 116 -3.76 -14.21 -2.83
N ARG A 117 -4.34 -14.48 -4.00
CA ARG A 117 -5.08 -15.72 -4.28
C ARG A 117 -4.19 -16.95 -4.36
N SER A 118 -2.93 -16.79 -4.71
CA SER A 118 -1.96 -17.89 -4.83
C SER A 118 -1.27 -18.24 -3.52
N THR A 119 -1.46 -17.44 -2.48
CA THR A 119 -0.94 -17.73 -1.14
C THR A 119 -1.84 -18.75 -0.45
N PRO A 120 -1.31 -19.92 -0.03
CA PRO A 120 -2.10 -20.97 0.63
C PRO A 120 -2.64 -20.54 1.99
#